data_f3a3b1891165331762340d43ff3bd171
#
_entry.id   f3a3b1891165331762340d43ff3bd171
#
_cell.length_a   1.000
_cell.length_b   1.000
_cell.length_c   1.000
_cell.angle_alpha   90.00
_cell.angle_beta   90.00
_cell.angle_gamma   90.00
#
_symmetry.space_group_name_H-M   'P 1'
#
loop_
_entity.id
_entity.type
_entity.pdbx_description
1 polymer ?
#
loop_
_entity_poly.entity_id
_entity_poly.type
_entity_poly.pdbx_seq_one_letter_code
_entity_poly.pdbx_strand_id
1 'polypeptide(L)'
;MLKQRKEAFHAIQPLFQAAENATDRAAADNAACIAEMLRVRIEANLPLAAGTEMLDKLVEALTANVSARKAFIEAHALTPQLIKELGLERMFGDISPCPPTRHANGSADVVPIASAA
;
A
#
# COMPACT_ATOMS: atom_id res chain seq x y z
N MET A 1 -5.82 31.97 -9.56
CA MET A 1 -6.70 30.77 -9.43
C MET A 1 -5.98 29.50 -9.87
N LEU A 2 -5.53 29.41 -11.10
CA LEU A 2 -4.83 28.21 -11.60
C LEU A 2 -3.52 27.94 -10.88
N LYS A 3 -2.72 28.95 -10.59
CA LYS A 3 -1.47 28.84 -9.84
C LYS A 3 -1.70 28.25 -8.44
N GLN A 4 -2.70 28.76 -7.72
CA GLN A 4 -3.03 28.29 -6.37
C GLN A 4 -3.49 26.81 -6.38
N ARG A 5 -4.27 26.40 -7.37
CA ARG A 5 -4.73 25.02 -7.52
C ARG A 5 -3.54 24.07 -7.79
N LYS A 6 -2.62 24.50 -8.63
CA LYS A 6 -1.39 23.76 -8.92
C LYS A 6 -0.53 23.60 -7.67
N GLU A 7 -0.32 24.68 -6.92
CA GLU A 7 0.44 24.67 -5.68
C GLU A 7 -0.21 23.73 -4.65
N ALA A 8 -1.53 23.80 -4.51
CA ALA A 8 -2.27 22.91 -3.62
C ALA A 8 -2.12 21.43 -4.02
N PHE A 9 -2.22 21.11 -5.29
CA PHE A 9 -2.04 19.75 -5.78
C PHE A 9 -0.63 19.23 -5.49
N HIS A 10 0.39 20.02 -5.77
CA HIS A 10 1.79 19.66 -5.49
C HIS A 10 2.09 19.53 -3.99
N ALA A 11 1.39 20.27 -3.15
CA ALA A 11 1.55 20.13 -1.69
C ALA A 11 0.93 18.82 -1.16
N ILE A 12 -0.17 18.37 -1.76
CA ILE A 12 -0.87 17.16 -1.35
C ILE A 12 -0.17 15.88 -1.83
N GLN A 13 0.37 15.88 -3.01
CA GLN A 13 0.94 14.69 -3.66
C GLN A 13 1.97 13.93 -2.79
N PRO A 14 3.00 14.58 -2.22
CA PRO A 14 3.97 13.87 -1.37
C PRO A 14 3.37 13.35 -0.06
N LEU A 15 2.38 14.05 0.49
CA LEU A 15 1.68 13.61 1.70
C LEU A 15 0.80 12.38 1.42
N PHE A 16 0.15 12.36 0.27
CA PHE A 16 -0.62 11.19 -0.16
C PHE A 16 0.27 9.95 -0.31
N GLN A 17 1.39 10.10 -0.98
CA GLN A 17 2.36 9.01 -1.15
C GLN A 17 2.95 8.54 0.18
N ALA A 18 3.26 9.47 1.09
CA ALA A 18 3.72 9.13 2.43
C ALA A 18 2.66 8.34 3.21
N ALA A 19 1.39 8.69 3.09
CA ALA A 19 0.29 7.97 3.71
C ALA A 19 0.10 6.56 3.14
N GLU A 20 0.23 6.37 1.83
CA GLU A 20 0.22 5.05 1.19
C GLU A 20 1.34 4.16 1.74
N ASN A 21 2.57 4.69 1.79
CA ASN A 21 3.73 3.98 2.29
C ASN A 21 3.58 3.62 3.79
N ALA A 22 3.03 4.53 4.59
CA ALA A 22 2.75 4.29 6.00
C ALA A 22 1.73 3.16 6.20
N THR A 23 0.74 3.07 5.34
CA THR A 23 -0.27 2.02 5.35
C THR A 23 0.35 0.65 5.06
N ASP A 24 1.24 0.56 4.07
CA ASP A 24 1.98 -0.67 3.78
C ASP A 24 2.90 -1.06 4.93
N ARG A 25 3.61 -0.10 5.51
CA ARG A 25 4.48 -0.34 6.65
C ARG A 25 3.71 -0.82 7.88
N ALA A 26 2.56 -0.23 8.17
CA ALA A 26 1.72 -0.66 9.29
C ALA A 26 1.27 -2.13 9.13
N ALA A 27 0.88 -2.54 7.94
CA ALA A 27 0.52 -3.93 7.66
C ALA A 27 1.72 -4.87 7.85
N ALA A 28 2.89 -4.51 7.33
CA ALA A 28 4.11 -5.30 7.46
C ALA A 28 4.55 -5.44 8.92
N ASP A 29 4.55 -4.35 9.68
CA ASP A 29 4.95 -4.35 11.10
C ASP A 29 3.95 -5.16 11.94
N ASN A 30 2.66 -5.08 11.66
CA ASN A 30 1.64 -5.87 12.34
C ASN A 30 1.81 -7.37 12.03
N ALA A 31 2.03 -7.74 10.79
CA ALA A 31 2.29 -9.13 10.41
C ALA A 31 3.56 -9.69 11.09
N ALA A 32 4.62 -8.90 11.17
CA ALA A 32 5.85 -9.26 11.89
C ALA A 32 5.58 -9.45 13.39
N CYS A 33 4.78 -8.59 14.00
CA CYS A 33 4.38 -8.73 15.41
C CYS A 33 3.62 -10.03 15.66
N ILE A 34 2.67 -10.38 14.80
CA ILE A 34 1.89 -11.62 14.88
C ILE A 34 2.82 -12.84 14.77
N ALA A 35 3.73 -12.82 13.79
CA ALA A 35 4.68 -13.91 13.57
C ALA A 35 5.60 -14.13 14.80
N GLU A 36 6.13 -13.04 15.34
CA GLU A 36 6.99 -13.09 16.54
C GLU A 36 6.23 -13.59 17.77
N MET A 37 5.00 -13.12 17.95
CA MET A 37 4.15 -13.56 19.05
C MET A 37 3.90 -15.07 19.01
N LEU A 38 3.64 -15.63 17.83
CA LEU A 38 3.47 -17.07 17.64
C LEU A 38 4.77 -17.83 17.89
N ARG A 39 5.90 -17.32 17.43
CA ARG A 39 7.22 -17.91 17.61
C ARG A 39 7.59 -18.00 19.10
N VAL A 40 7.44 -16.92 19.83
CA VAL A 40 7.74 -16.87 21.27
C VAL A 40 6.85 -17.81 22.05
N ARG A 41 5.58 -17.98 21.67
CA ARG A 41 4.69 -18.95 22.33
C ARG A 41 5.20 -20.39 22.19
N ILE A 42 5.70 -20.74 21.01
CA ILE A 42 6.26 -22.08 20.76
C ILE A 42 7.51 -22.28 21.62
N GLU A 43 8.43 -21.33 21.64
CA GLU A 43 9.68 -21.42 22.41
C GLU A 43 9.44 -21.45 23.90
N ALA A 44 8.49 -20.68 24.40
CA ALA A 44 8.14 -20.64 25.81
C ALA A 44 7.22 -21.80 26.24
N ASN A 45 6.83 -22.65 25.30
CA ASN A 45 5.92 -23.79 25.55
C ASN A 45 4.63 -23.37 26.26
N LEU A 46 4.04 -22.27 25.84
CA LEU A 46 2.80 -21.75 26.40
C LEU A 46 1.58 -22.59 26.00
N PRO A 47 0.57 -22.68 26.85
CA PRO A 47 -0.71 -23.32 26.46
C PRO A 47 -1.31 -22.67 25.23
N LEU A 48 -1.96 -23.46 24.38
CA LEU A 48 -2.60 -22.95 23.15
C LEU A 48 -3.60 -21.82 23.40
N ALA A 49 -4.30 -21.86 24.53
CA ALA A 49 -5.27 -20.86 24.92
C ALA A 49 -4.64 -19.53 25.39
N ALA A 50 -3.36 -19.51 25.73
CA ALA A 50 -2.70 -18.30 26.22
C ALA A 50 -2.55 -17.27 25.10
N GLY A 51 -3.08 -16.05 25.30
CA GLY A 51 -2.97 -14.94 24.37
C GLY A 51 -3.84 -15.05 23.12
N THR A 52 -4.78 -15.98 23.06
CA THR A 52 -5.68 -16.16 21.89
C THR A 52 -6.49 -14.91 21.58
N GLU A 53 -7.05 -14.28 22.60
CA GLU A 53 -7.84 -13.04 22.41
C GLU A 53 -6.99 -11.88 21.86
N MET A 54 -5.79 -11.71 22.38
CA MET A 54 -4.86 -10.70 21.88
C MET A 54 -4.45 -11.00 20.42
N LEU A 55 -4.20 -12.26 20.10
CA LEU A 55 -3.87 -12.67 18.74
C LEU A 55 -5.02 -12.39 17.77
N ASP A 56 -6.26 -12.68 18.18
CA ASP A 56 -7.46 -12.38 17.36
C ASP A 56 -7.56 -10.87 17.09
N LYS A 57 -7.26 -10.03 18.08
CA LYS A 57 -7.28 -8.57 17.90
C LYS A 57 -6.15 -8.08 16.98
N LEU A 58 -4.98 -8.69 17.03
CA LEU A 58 -3.89 -8.37 16.10
C LEU A 58 -4.23 -8.76 14.67
N VAL A 59 -4.90 -9.88 14.46
CA VAL A 59 -5.39 -10.29 13.13
C VAL A 59 -6.47 -9.33 12.62
N GLU A 60 -7.38 -8.89 13.48
CA GLU A 60 -8.37 -7.86 13.15
C GLU A 60 -7.69 -6.56 12.73
N ALA A 61 -6.65 -6.11 13.46
CA ALA A 61 -5.88 -4.93 13.12
C ALA A 61 -5.14 -5.08 11.78
N LEU A 62 -4.57 -6.24 11.49
CA LEU A 62 -3.95 -6.52 10.19
C LEU A 62 -4.97 -6.44 9.06
N THR A 63 -6.15 -7.00 9.25
CA THR A 63 -7.24 -6.94 8.27
C THR A 63 -7.65 -5.48 8.01
N ALA A 64 -7.73 -4.65 9.05
CA ALA A 64 -8.01 -3.22 8.91
C ALA A 64 -6.90 -2.49 8.14
N ASN A 65 -5.63 -2.83 8.39
CA ASN A 65 -4.49 -2.26 7.65
C ASN A 65 -4.56 -2.62 6.15
N VAL A 66 -4.90 -3.85 5.82
CA VAL A 66 -5.06 -4.30 4.42
C VAL A 66 -6.25 -3.61 3.77
N SER A 67 -7.35 -3.42 4.49
CA SER A 67 -8.51 -2.67 4.00
C SER A 67 -8.17 -1.19 3.74
N ALA A 68 -7.41 -0.56 4.64
CA ALA A 68 -6.94 0.82 4.45
C ALA A 68 -6.04 0.94 3.22
N ARG A 69 -5.13 -0.01 3.02
CA ARG A 69 -4.28 -0.08 1.83
C ARG A 69 -5.12 -0.14 0.53
N LYS A 70 -6.12 -0.98 0.52
CA LYS A 70 -7.05 -1.11 -0.61
C LYS A 70 -7.79 0.20 -0.90
N ALA A 71 -8.25 0.89 0.14
CA ALA A 71 -8.91 2.19 0.02
C ALA A 71 -7.96 3.25 -0.58
N PHE A 72 -6.67 3.26 -0.23
CA PHE A 72 -5.68 4.14 -0.84
C PHE A 72 -5.47 3.85 -2.32
N ILE A 73 -5.46 2.58 -2.73
CA ILE A 73 -5.39 2.19 -4.14
C ILE A 73 -6.59 2.75 -4.91
N GLU A 74 -7.78 2.61 -4.35
CA GLU A 74 -9.01 3.14 -4.94
C GLU A 74 -9.00 4.66 -5.01
N ALA A 75 -8.54 5.34 -3.96
CA ALA A 75 -8.37 6.79 -3.94
C ALA A 75 -7.35 7.27 -5.00
N HIS A 76 -6.25 6.55 -5.15
CA HIS A 76 -5.24 6.86 -6.16
C HIS A 76 -5.82 6.77 -7.59
N ALA A 77 -6.68 5.80 -7.84
CA ALA A 77 -7.35 5.64 -9.13
C ALA A 77 -8.29 6.82 -9.46
N LEU A 78 -8.70 7.60 -8.47
CA LEU A 78 -9.53 8.80 -8.65
C LEU A 78 -8.70 10.07 -8.93
N THR A 79 -7.39 10.00 -8.91
CA THR A 79 -6.50 11.15 -9.18
C THR A 79 -6.78 11.83 -10.52
N PRO A 80 -7.00 11.11 -11.64
CA PRO A 80 -7.34 11.74 -12.91
C PRO A 80 -8.62 12.60 -12.85
N GLN A 81 -9.62 12.12 -12.13
CA GLN A 81 -10.85 12.86 -11.92
C GLN A 81 -10.61 14.15 -11.12
N LEU A 82 -9.82 14.07 -10.06
CA LEU A 82 -9.45 15.25 -9.28
C LEU A 82 -8.72 16.29 -10.13
N ILE A 83 -7.76 15.85 -10.94
CA ILE A 83 -7.02 16.74 -11.87
C ILE A 83 -8.00 17.46 -12.81
N LYS A 84 -8.97 16.74 -13.33
CA LYS A 84 -10.04 17.29 -14.18
C LYS A 84 -10.90 18.32 -13.44
N GLU A 85 -11.36 17.99 -12.25
CA GLU A 85 -12.18 18.88 -11.42
C GLU A 85 -11.44 20.17 -11.05
N LEU A 86 -10.11 20.09 -10.89
CA LEU A 86 -9.26 21.26 -10.64
C LEU A 86 -8.91 22.06 -11.89
N GLY A 87 -9.26 21.57 -13.08
CA GLY A 87 -8.93 22.22 -14.34
C GLY A 87 -7.43 22.18 -14.68
N LEU A 88 -6.71 21.16 -14.22
CA LEU A 88 -5.27 21.01 -14.39
C LEU A 88 -4.88 20.03 -15.52
N GLU A 89 -5.83 19.57 -16.31
CA GLU A 89 -5.62 18.57 -17.36
C GLU A 89 -4.50 18.93 -18.33
N ARG A 90 -4.44 20.20 -18.75
CA ARG A 90 -3.43 20.67 -19.72
C ARG A 90 -2.02 20.66 -19.17
N MET A 91 -1.85 20.55 -17.85
CA MET A 91 -0.54 20.61 -17.20
C MET A 91 0.08 19.23 -16.99
N PHE A 92 -0.74 18.20 -16.94
CA PHE A 92 -0.30 16.84 -16.64
C PHE A 92 -0.30 15.92 -17.88
N GLY A 93 -0.68 16.44 -19.05
CA GLY A 93 -0.68 15.69 -20.30
C GLY A 93 -1.68 14.53 -20.28
N ASP A 94 -1.28 13.42 -20.82
CA ASP A 94 -2.11 12.20 -20.80
C ASP A 94 -2.30 11.70 -19.36
N ILE A 95 -3.52 11.86 -18.86
CA ILE A 95 -3.87 11.44 -17.49
C ILE A 95 -4.17 9.95 -17.52
N SER A 96 -3.16 9.18 -17.75
CA SER A 96 -3.24 7.74 -17.56
C SER A 96 -3.33 7.44 -16.07
N PRO A 97 -4.29 6.63 -15.60
CA PRO A 97 -4.34 6.24 -14.20
C PRO A 97 -3.07 5.49 -13.87
N CYS A 98 -2.28 5.99 -12.96
CA CYS A 98 -1.00 5.47 -12.51
C CYS A 98 -0.17 4.83 -13.63
N PRO A 99 1.07 5.22 -13.84
CA PRO A 99 1.90 4.50 -14.80
C PRO A 99 1.76 3.02 -14.46
N PRO A 100 1.45 2.18 -15.45
CA PRO A 100 1.47 0.75 -15.22
C PRO A 100 2.78 0.48 -14.50
N THR A 101 2.69 -0.18 -13.37
CA THR A 101 3.86 -0.60 -12.61
C THR A 101 4.92 -0.99 -13.62
N ARG A 102 6.13 -0.53 -13.46
CA ARG A 102 7.24 -0.69 -14.42
C ARG A 102 7.51 -2.11 -14.93
N HIS A 103 6.52 -2.97 -14.83
CA HIS A 103 6.54 -4.31 -15.44
C HIS A 103 6.35 -4.29 -16.95
N ALA A 104 5.91 -3.17 -17.52
CA ALA A 104 5.47 -3.19 -18.90
C ALA A 104 6.61 -3.09 -19.91
N ASN A 105 7.79 -2.64 -19.55
CA ASN A 105 8.87 -2.40 -20.51
C ASN A 105 10.19 -3.09 -20.16
N GLY A 106 10.22 -3.85 -19.09
CA GLY A 106 11.26 -4.82 -18.96
C GLY A 106 10.81 -6.04 -19.77
N SER A 107 11.39 -6.27 -20.91
CA SER A 107 11.51 -7.61 -21.43
C SER A 107 12.32 -8.40 -20.40
N ALA A 108 11.71 -8.68 -19.26
CA ALA A 108 12.21 -9.73 -18.41
C ALA A 108 12.01 -10.99 -19.24
N ASP A 109 13.08 -11.46 -19.83
CA ASP A 109 13.11 -12.80 -20.38
C ASP A 109 12.66 -13.71 -19.26
N VAL A 110 11.46 -14.25 -19.40
CA VAL A 110 10.96 -15.28 -18.49
C VAL A 110 11.84 -16.50 -18.72
N VAL A 111 12.87 -16.62 -17.90
CA VAL A 111 13.71 -17.83 -17.92
C VAL A 111 12.91 -18.93 -17.24
N PRO A 112 12.59 -20.04 -17.92
CA PRO A 112 11.91 -21.17 -17.30
C PRO A 112 12.71 -21.66 -16.10
N ILE A 113 12.06 -21.93 -14.99
CA ILE A 113 12.70 -22.44 -13.76
C ILE A 113 13.55 -23.68 -14.03
N ALA A 114 13.17 -24.50 -15.01
CA ALA A 114 13.90 -25.70 -15.40
C ALA A 114 15.30 -25.41 -16.01
N SER A 115 15.57 -24.21 -16.48
CA SER A 115 16.89 -23.82 -17.02
C SER A 115 17.78 -23.09 -16.02
N ALA A 116 17.31 -22.88 -14.79
CA ALA A 116 18.06 -22.25 -13.71
C ALA A 116 18.78 -23.28 -12.79
N ALA A 117 18.70 -24.56 -13.12
CA ALA A 117 19.39 -25.65 -12.38
C ALA A 117 20.80 -25.87 -12.93
#